data_a52c73198c84939e512c03fee8405a6e
#
_entry.id   a52c73198c84939e512c03fee8405a6e
#
_cell.length_a   1.000
_cell.length_b   1.000
_cell.length_c   1.000
_cell.angle_alpha   90.00
_cell.angle_beta   90.00
_cell.angle_gamma   90.00
#
_symmetry.space_group_name_H-M   'P 1'
#
loop_
_entity.id
_entity.type
_entity.pdbx_description
1 polymer ?
#
loop_
_entity_poly.entity_id
_entity_poly.type
_entity_poly.pdbx_seq_one_letter_code
_entity_poly.pdbx_strand_id
1 'polypeptide(L)'
;MPMHLRFWSPDAPGFTSENDELEAVFGVIIDATGGRGIFIYDRGGDNIEFYRYFLRKKVNFIVRLKSRYVISWKRSLLCDDLAEQCVMRYADTITFDSHGKKVGVELNYGVVPVRLPDISDKLLHMVVVKGFGQKPMMLLTTLARTTTRKDLWQVVTAYITRWRVEETIRHVKQAYNLEDVRLLRYRHLKNMAAIVLATVYFCMTWIGNSDKRALIAKSITDASLRIHELPDFHFYAIAEGIRILLSRCGRWSGFGKDDIDDEPDLFKFFDCGD
;
A
#
# COMPACT_ATOMS: atom_id res chain seq x y z
N MET A 1 5.77 -2.48 4.92
CA MET A 1 6.44 -3.69 4.43
C MET A 1 5.50 -4.41 3.47
N PRO A 2 5.92 -4.83 2.27
CA PRO A 2 5.09 -5.61 1.37
C PRO A 2 4.80 -6.99 1.98
N MET A 3 3.54 -7.40 1.97
CA MET A 3 3.09 -8.69 2.50
C MET A 3 2.91 -9.74 1.42
N HIS A 4 2.55 -9.32 0.23
CA HIS A 4 2.29 -10.19 -0.92
C HIS A 4 2.63 -9.44 -2.21
N LEU A 5 3.11 -10.17 -3.21
CA LEU A 5 3.39 -9.66 -4.54
C LEU A 5 2.79 -10.62 -5.57
N ARG A 6 1.99 -10.08 -6.48
CA ARG A 6 1.46 -10.82 -7.60
C ARG A 6 1.76 -10.07 -8.89
N PHE A 7 2.31 -10.79 -9.87
CA PHE A 7 2.53 -10.28 -11.22
C PHE A 7 1.44 -10.81 -12.13
N TRP A 8 0.92 -9.95 -12.95
CA TRP A 8 -0.03 -10.30 -13.99
C TRP A 8 0.24 -9.49 -15.26
N SER A 9 -0.22 -9.98 -16.37
CA SER A 9 -0.19 -9.30 -17.65
C SER A 9 -1.46 -9.69 -18.41
N PRO A 10 -2.07 -8.77 -19.16
CA PRO A 10 -3.20 -9.11 -20.04
C PRO A 10 -2.88 -10.24 -21.03
N ASP A 11 -1.60 -10.36 -21.40
CA ASP A 11 -1.11 -11.38 -22.36
C ASP A 11 -0.70 -12.70 -21.68
N ALA A 12 -0.80 -12.78 -20.35
CA ALA A 12 -0.40 -14.00 -19.63
C ALA A 12 -1.46 -15.10 -19.79
N PRO A 13 -1.04 -16.36 -19.95
CA PRO A 13 -1.97 -17.50 -19.96
C PRO A 13 -2.78 -17.53 -18.66
N GLY A 14 -4.11 -17.66 -18.78
CA GLY A 14 -5.02 -17.73 -17.64
C GLY A 14 -5.40 -16.38 -17.02
N PHE A 15 -4.95 -15.26 -17.59
CA PHE A 15 -5.45 -13.94 -17.18
C PHE A 15 -6.91 -13.77 -17.60
N THR A 16 -7.77 -13.42 -16.68
CA THR A 16 -9.20 -13.13 -16.90
C THR A 16 -9.50 -11.65 -16.77
N SER A 17 -9.18 -11.08 -15.64
CA SER A 17 -9.33 -9.64 -15.39
C SER A 17 -8.42 -9.16 -14.26
N GLU A 18 -8.15 -7.86 -14.23
CA GLU A 18 -7.45 -7.23 -13.12
C GLU A 18 -8.20 -7.41 -11.78
N ASN A 19 -9.53 -7.39 -11.81
CA ASN A 19 -10.34 -7.58 -10.62
C ASN A 19 -10.17 -8.99 -10.05
N ASP A 20 -10.12 -10.03 -10.88
CA ASP A 20 -9.90 -11.41 -10.45
C ASP A 20 -8.52 -11.59 -9.83
N GLU A 21 -7.50 -10.96 -10.43
CA GLU A 21 -6.14 -10.95 -9.89
C GLU A 21 -6.07 -10.28 -8.51
N LEU A 22 -6.76 -9.16 -8.34
CA LEU A 22 -6.84 -8.45 -7.06
C LEU A 22 -7.66 -9.22 -6.02
N GLU A 23 -8.77 -9.83 -6.41
CA GLU A 23 -9.57 -10.68 -5.49
C GLU A 23 -8.77 -11.90 -5.01
N ALA A 24 -7.95 -12.50 -5.88
CA ALA A 24 -7.05 -13.58 -5.51
C ALA A 24 -6.02 -13.12 -4.45
N VAL A 25 -5.41 -11.94 -4.63
CA VAL A 25 -4.49 -11.35 -3.64
C VAL A 25 -5.21 -11.06 -2.32
N PHE A 26 -6.42 -10.51 -2.37
CA PHE A 26 -7.22 -10.27 -1.16
C PHE A 26 -7.53 -11.58 -0.42
N GLY A 27 -7.85 -12.64 -1.17
CA GLY A 27 -8.09 -13.96 -0.59
C GLY A 27 -6.90 -14.45 0.23
N VAL A 28 -5.71 -14.46 -0.36
CA VAL A 28 -4.47 -14.86 0.32
C VAL A 28 -4.23 -14.04 1.59
N ILE A 29 -4.40 -12.71 1.53
CA ILE A 29 -4.19 -11.84 2.69
C ILE A 29 -5.26 -12.08 3.77
N ILE A 30 -6.52 -12.24 3.39
CA ILE A 30 -7.63 -12.52 4.30
C ILE A 30 -7.40 -13.83 5.05
N ASP A 31 -7.02 -14.88 4.33
CA ASP A 31 -6.76 -16.20 4.90
C ASP A 31 -5.56 -16.17 5.85
N ALA A 32 -4.44 -15.54 5.42
CA ALA A 32 -3.25 -15.40 6.25
C ALA A 32 -3.47 -14.57 7.52
N THR A 33 -4.41 -13.61 7.50
CA THR A 33 -4.71 -12.75 8.66
C THR A 33 -5.92 -13.23 9.47
N GLY A 34 -6.61 -14.26 9.03
CA GLY A 34 -7.89 -14.70 9.62
C GLY A 34 -8.97 -13.61 9.52
N GLY A 35 -8.99 -12.85 8.43
CA GLY A 35 -9.91 -11.74 8.20
C GLY A 35 -9.68 -10.51 9.07
N ARG A 36 -8.58 -10.47 9.83
CA ARG A 36 -8.22 -9.32 10.66
C ARG A 36 -7.53 -8.26 9.82
N GLY A 37 -7.71 -6.99 10.19
CA GLY A 37 -7.10 -5.85 9.51
C GLY A 37 -8.13 -4.98 8.81
N ILE A 38 -7.62 -3.97 8.13
CA ILE A 38 -8.42 -2.99 7.39
C ILE A 38 -7.81 -2.86 6.01
N PHE A 39 -8.61 -3.11 4.97
CA PHE A 39 -8.22 -2.88 3.59
C PHE A 39 -8.36 -1.40 3.26
N ILE A 40 -7.26 -0.74 2.89
CA ILE A 40 -7.26 0.70 2.63
C ILE A 40 -6.89 0.94 1.17
N TYR A 41 -7.78 1.60 0.45
CA TYR A 41 -7.61 1.90 -0.97
C TYR A 41 -7.77 3.39 -1.26
N ASP A 42 -7.04 3.85 -2.26
CA ASP A 42 -7.26 5.15 -2.87
C ASP A 42 -8.48 5.14 -3.81
N ARG A 43 -8.59 6.15 -4.66
CA ARG A 43 -9.67 6.25 -5.64
C ARG A 43 -9.71 5.09 -6.64
N GLY A 44 -8.61 4.40 -6.85
CA GLY A 44 -8.57 3.20 -7.71
C GLY A 44 -9.43 2.07 -7.16
N GLY A 45 -9.53 1.96 -5.85
CA GLY A 45 -10.36 0.96 -5.17
C GLY A 45 -11.86 1.29 -5.09
N ASP A 46 -12.31 2.45 -5.61
CA ASP A 46 -13.75 2.77 -5.70
C ASP A 46 -14.43 1.97 -6.82
N ASN A 47 -14.61 0.69 -6.53
CA ASN A 47 -15.17 -0.32 -7.42
C ASN A 47 -16.24 -1.12 -6.68
N ILE A 48 -17.40 -1.29 -7.32
CA ILE A 48 -18.55 -1.98 -6.71
C ILE A 48 -18.28 -3.45 -6.43
N GLU A 49 -17.49 -4.11 -7.28
CA GLU A 49 -17.14 -5.53 -7.10
C GLU A 49 -16.27 -5.71 -5.84
N PHE A 50 -15.33 -4.80 -5.58
CA PHE A 50 -14.53 -4.84 -4.34
C PHE A 50 -15.37 -4.64 -3.10
N TYR A 51 -16.35 -3.73 -3.13
CA TYR A 51 -17.27 -3.57 -2.00
C TYR A 51 -18.10 -4.83 -1.75
N ARG A 52 -18.62 -5.45 -2.80
CA ARG A 52 -19.34 -6.73 -2.70
C ARG A 52 -18.45 -7.82 -2.13
N TYR A 53 -17.21 -7.93 -2.62
CA TYR A 53 -16.23 -8.90 -2.14
C TYR A 53 -15.92 -8.71 -0.65
N PHE A 54 -15.54 -7.51 -0.22
CA PHE A 54 -15.20 -7.22 1.17
C PHE A 54 -16.39 -7.43 2.12
N LEU A 55 -17.59 -7.04 1.71
CA LEU A 55 -18.81 -7.26 2.49
C LEU A 55 -19.14 -8.75 2.61
N ARG A 56 -18.98 -9.53 1.55
CA ARG A 56 -19.17 -10.99 1.54
C ARG A 56 -18.15 -11.67 2.46
N LYS A 57 -16.89 -11.25 2.41
CA LYS A 57 -15.82 -11.76 3.29
C LYS A 57 -15.85 -11.19 4.70
N LYS A 58 -16.75 -10.26 4.99
CA LYS A 58 -16.93 -9.60 6.30
C LYS A 58 -15.66 -8.91 6.82
N VAL A 59 -14.83 -8.38 5.94
CA VAL A 59 -13.62 -7.64 6.29
C VAL A 59 -13.86 -6.14 6.29
N ASN A 60 -13.08 -5.42 7.08
CA ASN A 60 -13.19 -3.97 7.17
C ASN A 60 -12.41 -3.29 6.05
N PHE A 61 -12.95 -2.19 5.55
CA PHE A 61 -12.29 -1.39 4.53
C PHE A 61 -12.42 0.12 4.75
N ILE A 62 -11.51 0.86 4.15
CA ILE A 62 -11.54 2.31 3.96
C ILE A 62 -11.17 2.58 2.52
N VAL A 63 -12.07 3.15 1.74
CA VAL A 63 -11.85 3.46 0.32
C VAL A 63 -12.15 4.93 0.07
N ARG A 64 -11.22 5.63 -0.59
CA ARG A 64 -11.48 6.99 -1.04
C ARG A 64 -12.41 6.99 -2.24
N LEU A 65 -13.56 7.64 -2.11
CA LEU A 65 -14.55 7.73 -3.17
C LEU A 65 -14.07 8.62 -4.33
N LYS A 66 -14.47 8.24 -5.53
CA LYS A 66 -14.63 9.13 -6.69
C LYS A 66 -15.96 9.86 -6.57
N SER A 67 -16.22 10.77 -7.50
CA SER A 67 -17.57 11.37 -7.61
C SER A 67 -18.57 10.29 -8.06
N ARG A 68 -19.51 9.97 -7.20
CA ARG A 68 -20.55 8.96 -7.45
C ARG A 68 -21.83 9.25 -6.69
N TYR A 69 -22.94 8.65 -7.12
CA TYR A 69 -24.18 8.71 -6.39
C TYR A 69 -24.16 7.78 -5.16
N VAL A 70 -24.68 8.29 -4.06
CA VAL A 70 -24.92 7.55 -2.81
C VAL A 70 -26.36 7.83 -2.33
N ILE A 71 -26.90 6.91 -1.55
CA ILE A 71 -28.22 7.08 -0.93
C ILE A 71 -28.02 7.52 0.52
N SER A 72 -28.51 8.71 0.85
CA SER A 72 -28.55 9.22 2.21
C SER A 72 -29.95 9.79 2.50
N TRP A 73 -30.49 9.51 3.69
CA TRP A 73 -31.86 9.90 4.08
C TRP A 73 -32.93 9.60 3.01
N LYS A 74 -32.84 8.43 2.36
CA LYS A 74 -33.74 7.98 1.28
C LYS A 74 -33.66 8.80 -0.01
N ARG A 75 -32.67 9.64 -0.17
CA ARG A 75 -32.42 10.44 -1.39
C ARG A 75 -31.11 10.00 -2.03
N SER A 76 -31.11 9.96 -3.36
CA SER A 76 -29.89 9.75 -4.14
C SER A 76 -29.23 11.12 -4.37
N LEU A 77 -27.98 11.25 -3.92
CA LEU A 77 -27.20 12.49 -3.97
C LEU A 77 -25.79 12.17 -4.47
N LEU A 78 -25.14 13.13 -5.12
CA LEU A 78 -23.71 13.04 -5.35
C LEU A 78 -22.96 13.09 -4.02
N CYS A 79 -21.97 12.23 -3.86
CA CYS A 79 -21.18 12.21 -2.63
C CYS A 79 -20.41 13.52 -2.41
N ASP A 80 -20.04 14.22 -3.48
CA ASP A 80 -19.42 15.56 -3.43
C ASP A 80 -20.37 16.58 -2.79
N ASP A 81 -21.62 16.64 -3.23
CA ASP A 81 -22.63 17.56 -2.69
C ASP A 81 -22.93 17.25 -1.22
N LEU A 82 -22.98 15.95 -0.91
CA LEU A 82 -23.18 15.48 0.45
C LEU A 82 -22.00 15.82 1.36
N ALA A 83 -20.77 15.79 0.82
CA ALA A 83 -19.56 16.16 1.53
C ALA A 83 -19.49 17.66 1.84
N GLU A 84 -19.97 18.51 0.92
CA GLU A 84 -20.05 19.96 1.19
C GLU A 84 -21.06 20.29 2.30
N GLN A 85 -22.15 19.56 2.37
CA GLN A 85 -23.21 19.73 3.38
C GLN A 85 -22.87 19.03 4.71
N CYS A 86 -21.80 18.24 4.76
CA CYS A 86 -21.44 17.47 5.96
C CYS A 86 -21.01 18.40 7.09
N VAL A 87 -21.62 18.21 8.26
CA VAL A 87 -21.22 18.93 9.48
C VAL A 87 -19.88 18.39 9.98
N MET A 88 -18.86 19.23 10.01
CA MET A 88 -17.54 18.93 10.58
C MET A 88 -17.62 18.99 12.10
N ARG A 89 -17.79 17.85 12.75
CA ARG A 89 -17.99 17.78 14.20
C ARG A 89 -16.70 17.81 15.00
N TYR A 90 -15.60 17.45 14.37
CA TYR A 90 -14.33 17.26 15.05
C TYR A 90 -13.20 17.90 14.25
N ALA A 91 -12.16 18.34 14.98
CA ALA A 91 -10.92 18.85 14.43
C ALA A 91 -9.74 18.21 15.16
N ASP A 92 -8.71 17.81 14.42
CA ASP A 92 -7.46 17.29 14.94
C ASP A 92 -6.30 17.71 14.03
N THR A 93 -5.10 17.76 14.58
CA THR A 93 -3.89 18.14 13.84
C THR A 93 -3.04 16.92 13.54
N ILE A 94 -2.63 16.79 12.29
CA ILE A 94 -1.59 15.84 11.89
C ILE A 94 -0.29 16.59 11.71
N THR A 95 0.80 15.97 12.18
CA THR A 95 2.14 16.52 12.00
C THR A 95 2.89 15.69 10.96
N PHE A 96 3.40 16.34 9.91
CA PHE A 96 4.29 15.78 8.93
C PHE A 96 5.69 16.37 9.12
N ASP A 97 6.71 15.54 8.85
CA ASP A 97 8.06 16.04 8.70
C ASP A 97 8.25 16.51 7.25
N SER A 98 8.54 17.77 7.06
CA SER A 98 8.82 18.36 5.76
C SER A 98 10.17 19.07 5.81
N HIS A 99 11.18 18.50 5.15
CA HIS A 99 12.54 19.05 5.13
C HIS A 99 13.12 19.34 6.53
N GLY A 100 12.96 18.39 7.45
CA GLY A 100 13.43 18.53 8.83
C GLY A 100 12.60 19.48 9.71
N LYS A 101 11.47 19.99 9.21
CA LYS A 101 10.54 20.83 9.98
C LYS A 101 9.22 20.11 10.18
N LYS A 102 8.75 20.06 11.41
CA LYS A 102 7.41 19.54 11.71
C LYS A 102 6.36 20.56 11.30
N VAL A 103 5.55 20.21 10.30
CA VAL A 103 4.43 21.03 9.81
C VAL A 103 3.14 20.39 10.31
N GLY A 104 2.38 21.14 11.09
CA GLY A 104 1.05 20.75 11.56
C GLY A 104 -0.01 21.12 10.52
N VAL A 105 -0.87 20.18 10.15
CA VAL A 105 -2.04 20.42 9.30
C VAL A 105 -3.29 20.11 10.10
N GLU A 106 -4.14 21.11 10.27
CA GLU A 106 -5.43 20.94 10.92
C GLU A 106 -6.43 20.28 9.95
N LEU A 107 -7.06 19.21 10.42
CA LEU A 107 -8.08 18.48 9.68
C LEU A 107 -9.42 18.60 10.40
N ASN A 108 -10.42 19.02 9.66
CA ASN A 108 -11.81 19.03 10.12
C ASN A 108 -12.53 17.83 9.51
N TYR A 109 -13.28 17.07 10.32
CA TYR A 109 -13.93 15.87 9.83
C TYR A 109 -15.30 15.61 10.45
N GLY A 110 -16.14 14.94 9.67
CA GLY A 110 -17.47 14.53 10.05
C GLY A 110 -17.84 13.20 9.38
N VAL A 111 -19.04 12.70 9.63
CA VAL A 111 -19.52 11.44 9.08
C VAL A 111 -20.98 11.54 8.67
N VAL A 112 -21.30 10.89 7.55
CA VAL A 112 -22.66 10.76 7.04
C VAL A 112 -22.95 9.28 6.78
N PRO A 113 -24.06 8.73 7.29
CA PRO A 113 -24.49 7.38 6.93
C PRO A 113 -24.97 7.36 5.50
N VAL A 114 -24.46 6.41 4.71
CA VAL A 114 -24.76 6.27 3.29
C VAL A 114 -24.99 4.82 2.90
N ARG A 115 -25.66 4.61 1.78
CA ARG A 115 -25.77 3.33 1.08
C ARG A 115 -25.30 3.53 -0.36
N LEU A 116 -24.74 2.49 -0.94
CA LEU A 116 -24.47 2.50 -2.37
C LEU A 116 -25.74 2.03 -3.12
N PRO A 117 -26.11 2.63 -4.26
CA PRO A 117 -27.28 2.18 -5.02
C PRO A 117 -27.27 0.69 -5.33
N ASP A 118 -26.10 0.17 -5.70
CA ASP A 118 -25.91 -1.24 -6.07
C ASP A 118 -25.81 -2.21 -4.88
N ILE A 119 -25.76 -1.69 -3.64
CA ILE A 119 -25.66 -2.45 -2.38
C ILE A 119 -26.51 -1.72 -1.33
N SER A 120 -27.76 -1.47 -1.66
CA SER A 120 -28.65 -0.63 -0.85
C SER A 120 -29.11 -1.29 0.47
N ASP A 121 -28.92 -2.59 0.62
CA ASP A 121 -29.19 -3.34 1.86
C ASP A 121 -28.14 -3.09 2.96
N LYS A 122 -26.94 -2.60 2.61
CA LYS A 122 -25.86 -2.35 3.55
C LYS A 122 -25.73 -0.88 3.90
N LEU A 123 -25.77 -0.60 5.21
CA LEU A 123 -25.42 0.72 5.72
C LEU A 123 -23.91 0.83 5.83
N LEU A 124 -23.35 1.84 5.17
CA LEU A 124 -21.96 2.23 5.21
C LEU A 124 -21.84 3.66 5.75
N HIS A 125 -20.63 4.09 6.02
CA HIS A 125 -20.36 5.43 6.52
C HIS A 125 -19.38 6.13 5.59
N MET A 126 -19.73 7.36 5.23
CA MET A 126 -18.85 8.25 4.51
C MET A 126 -18.23 9.24 5.49
N VAL A 127 -16.96 9.08 5.80
CA VAL A 127 -16.19 10.05 6.59
C VAL A 127 -15.67 11.12 5.64
N VAL A 128 -16.04 12.36 5.92
CA VAL A 128 -15.62 13.53 5.15
C VAL A 128 -14.53 14.25 5.90
N VAL A 129 -13.43 14.57 5.22
CA VAL A 129 -12.27 15.26 5.79
C VAL A 129 -11.97 16.51 4.96
N LYS A 130 -11.90 17.66 5.62
CA LYS A 130 -11.49 18.96 5.04
C LYS A 130 -10.15 19.39 5.66
N GLY A 131 -9.38 20.16 4.92
CA GLY A 131 -8.03 20.61 5.35
C GLY A 131 -6.87 19.83 4.73
N PHE A 132 -7.16 18.70 4.05
CA PHE A 132 -6.15 17.89 3.37
C PHE A 132 -6.18 18.11 1.85
N GLY A 133 -6.06 19.34 1.42
CA GLY A 133 -6.14 19.76 0.02
C GLY A 133 -7.34 20.65 -0.26
N GLN A 134 -7.52 21.01 -1.54
CA GLN A 134 -8.55 21.98 -1.94
C GLN A 134 -9.99 21.42 -1.87
N LYS A 135 -10.16 20.12 -2.09
CA LYS A 135 -11.50 19.47 -2.08
C LYS A 135 -11.63 18.55 -0.89
N PRO A 136 -12.84 18.37 -0.35
CA PRO A 136 -13.09 17.39 0.69
C PRO A 136 -12.63 15.99 0.27
N MET A 137 -12.06 15.27 1.19
CA MET A 137 -11.73 13.84 1.02
C MET A 137 -12.88 13.02 1.59
N MET A 138 -13.43 12.12 0.79
CA MET A 138 -14.55 11.26 1.14
C MET A 138 -14.07 9.84 1.29
N LEU A 139 -14.20 9.26 2.49
CA LEU A 139 -13.74 7.93 2.83
C LEU A 139 -14.94 7.04 3.15
N LEU A 140 -15.23 6.09 2.27
CA LEU A 140 -16.26 5.07 2.51
C LEU A 140 -15.69 3.94 3.38
N THR A 141 -16.42 3.57 4.42
CA THR A 141 -15.91 2.58 5.38
C THR A 141 -17.01 1.79 6.07
N THR A 142 -16.65 0.59 6.54
CA THR A 142 -17.43 -0.25 7.44
C THR A 142 -17.15 0.02 8.92
N LEU A 143 -16.09 0.80 9.25
CA LEU A 143 -15.56 0.95 10.62
C LEU A 143 -16.30 1.94 11.48
N ALA A 144 -16.92 2.96 10.92
CA ALA A 144 -17.56 4.03 11.69
C ALA A 144 -18.90 3.59 12.29
N ARG A 145 -18.91 2.47 13.01
CA ARG A 145 -20.11 1.95 13.69
C ARG A 145 -20.62 2.88 14.77
N THR A 146 -19.69 3.57 15.44
CA THR A 146 -19.99 4.65 16.38
C THR A 146 -19.45 5.95 15.78
N THR A 147 -20.17 7.05 16.01
CA THR A 147 -19.77 8.37 15.47
C THR A 147 -18.86 9.11 16.44
N THR A 148 -18.09 8.39 17.25
CA THR A 148 -17.20 9.03 18.23
C THR A 148 -15.98 9.64 17.56
N ARG A 149 -15.42 10.69 18.19
CA ARG A 149 -14.18 11.33 17.72
C ARG A 149 -13.06 10.31 17.50
N LYS A 150 -12.89 9.38 18.44
CA LYS A 150 -11.84 8.36 18.40
C LYS A 150 -11.98 7.44 17.18
N ASP A 151 -13.18 6.94 16.90
CA ASP A 151 -13.42 6.02 15.79
C ASP A 151 -13.21 6.71 14.44
N LEU A 152 -13.74 7.94 14.31
CA LEU A 152 -13.56 8.71 13.07
C LEU A 152 -12.10 9.09 12.86
N TRP A 153 -11.39 9.49 13.92
CA TRP A 153 -9.97 9.80 13.86
C TRP A 153 -9.14 8.57 13.46
N GLN A 154 -9.52 7.39 13.93
CA GLN A 154 -8.89 6.14 13.50
C GLN A 154 -9.04 5.91 11.98
N VAL A 155 -10.21 6.18 11.40
CA VAL A 155 -10.43 6.08 9.95
C VAL A 155 -9.55 7.07 9.19
N VAL A 156 -9.51 8.32 9.65
CA VAL A 156 -8.71 9.39 9.03
C VAL A 156 -7.22 9.06 9.07
N THR A 157 -6.70 8.72 10.23
CA THR A 157 -5.27 8.41 10.42
C THR A 157 -4.86 7.14 9.70
N ALA A 158 -5.71 6.11 9.70
CA ALA A 158 -5.46 4.88 8.94
C ALA A 158 -5.34 5.17 7.43
N TYR A 159 -6.26 5.98 6.89
CA TYR A 159 -6.18 6.36 5.47
C TYR A 159 -4.91 7.17 5.16
N ILE A 160 -4.55 8.12 6.00
CA ILE A 160 -3.35 8.95 5.78
C ILE A 160 -2.08 8.09 5.86
N THR A 161 -2.05 7.11 6.77
CA THR A 161 -0.93 6.16 6.88
C THR A 161 -0.70 5.37 5.59
N ARG A 162 -1.69 5.23 4.71
CA ARG A 162 -1.57 4.61 3.39
C ARG A 162 -0.43 5.23 2.54
N TRP A 163 -0.13 6.51 2.72
CA TRP A 163 0.95 7.16 1.97
C TRP A 163 2.32 6.54 2.21
N ARG A 164 2.51 5.85 3.33
CA ARG A 164 3.75 5.08 3.57
C ARG A 164 3.94 3.94 2.57
N VAL A 165 2.86 3.45 1.96
CA VAL A 165 2.94 2.45 0.88
C VAL A 165 3.56 3.07 -0.38
N GLU A 166 3.22 4.32 -0.70
CA GLU A 166 3.81 5.04 -1.84
C GLU A 166 5.32 5.24 -1.65
N GLU A 167 5.76 5.57 -0.43
CA GLU A 167 7.19 5.64 -0.11
C GLU A 167 7.87 4.27 -0.23
N THR A 168 7.19 3.20 0.19
CA THR A 168 7.72 1.83 0.02
C THR A 168 7.85 1.47 -1.47
N ILE A 169 6.83 1.77 -2.29
CA ILE A 169 6.86 1.53 -3.74
C ILE A 169 7.98 2.36 -4.38
N ARG A 170 8.09 3.64 -4.02
CA ARG A 170 9.17 4.51 -4.50
C ARG A 170 10.54 3.96 -4.14
N HIS A 171 10.70 3.51 -2.89
CA HIS A 171 11.94 2.88 -2.44
C HIS A 171 12.30 1.66 -3.29
N VAL A 172 11.34 0.74 -3.49
CA VAL A 172 11.57 -0.46 -4.32
C VAL A 172 11.97 -0.08 -5.74
N LYS A 173 11.28 0.88 -6.35
CA LYS A 173 11.56 1.33 -7.71
C LYS A 173 12.92 1.99 -7.85
N GLN A 174 13.25 2.90 -6.94
CA GLN A 174 14.47 3.73 -7.04
C GLN A 174 15.72 3.05 -6.48
N ALA A 175 15.61 2.38 -5.32
CA ALA A 175 16.77 1.75 -4.69
C ALA A 175 17.23 0.48 -5.42
N TYR A 176 16.31 -0.23 -6.07
CA TYR A 176 16.59 -1.48 -6.77
C TYR A 176 16.46 -1.36 -8.29
N ASN A 177 16.23 -0.16 -8.84
CA ASN A 177 16.10 0.12 -10.27
C ASN A 177 15.13 -0.85 -10.98
N LEU A 178 14.02 -1.19 -10.33
CA LEU A 178 13.11 -2.21 -10.82
C LEU A 178 12.50 -1.86 -12.19
N GLU A 179 12.34 -0.57 -12.49
CA GLU A 179 11.82 -0.09 -13.77
C GLU A 179 12.83 -0.20 -14.92
N ASP A 180 14.12 -0.32 -14.62
CA ASP A 180 15.19 -0.49 -15.62
C ASP A 180 15.45 -1.94 -15.99
N VAL A 181 14.80 -2.88 -15.31
CA VAL A 181 14.94 -4.31 -15.60
C VAL A 181 14.32 -4.61 -16.97
N ARG A 182 15.13 -5.15 -17.88
CA ARG A 182 14.75 -5.53 -19.24
C ARG A 182 14.93 -7.04 -19.42
N LEU A 183 13.91 -7.81 -19.13
CA LEU A 183 13.90 -9.26 -19.26
C LEU A 183 12.87 -9.68 -20.30
N LEU A 184 13.28 -10.46 -21.28
CA LEU A 184 12.44 -10.86 -22.41
C LEU A 184 11.40 -11.93 -22.03
N ARG A 185 11.69 -12.75 -21.02
CA ARG A 185 10.80 -13.83 -20.58
C ARG A 185 10.06 -13.43 -19.31
N TYR A 186 8.74 -13.59 -19.32
CA TYR A 186 7.86 -13.28 -18.18
C TYR A 186 8.29 -14.01 -16.89
N ARG A 187 8.69 -15.30 -16.99
CA ARG A 187 9.20 -16.08 -15.85
C ARG A 187 10.43 -15.44 -15.23
N HIS A 188 11.38 -14.97 -16.03
CA HIS A 188 12.59 -14.31 -15.52
C HIS A 188 12.25 -12.98 -14.82
N LEU A 189 11.28 -12.23 -15.34
CA LEU A 189 10.80 -11.02 -14.70
C LEU A 189 10.17 -11.32 -13.34
N LYS A 190 9.35 -12.36 -13.24
CA LYS A 190 8.77 -12.82 -11.98
C LYS A 190 9.86 -13.19 -10.96
N ASN A 191 10.83 -14.00 -11.36
CA ASN A 191 11.93 -14.42 -10.49
C ASN A 191 12.76 -13.22 -10.01
N MET A 192 13.09 -12.29 -10.90
CA MET A 192 13.80 -11.07 -10.54
C MET A 192 13.01 -10.25 -9.50
N ALA A 193 11.73 -10.07 -9.71
CA ALA A 193 10.90 -9.32 -8.79
C ALA A 193 10.76 -10.03 -7.43
N ALA A 194 10.71 -11.36 -7.40
CA ALA A 194 10.72 -12.13 -6.15
C ALA A 194 12.02 -11.92 -5.38
N ILE A 195 13.17 -11.94 -6.06
CA ILE A 195 14.49 -11.67 -5.46
C ILE A 195 14.53 -10.24 -4.89
N VAL A 196 14.09 -9.25 -5.67
CA VAL A 196 14.03 -7.85 -5.20
C VAL A 196 13.15 -7.74 -3.95
N LEU A 197 11.95 -8.36 -3.96
CA LEU A 197 11.05 -8.32 -2.81
C LEU A 197 11.65 -9.00 -1.58
N ALA A 198 12.29 -10.15 -1.74
CA ALA A 198 12.99 -10.85 -0.67
C ALA A 198 14.13 -9.99 -0.09
N THR A 199 14.88 -9.31 -0.96
CA THR A 199 15.95 -8.37 -0.55
C THR A 199 15.38 -7.18 0.22
N VAL A 200 14.30 -6.57 -0.27
CA VAL A 200 13.59 -5.48 0.43
C VAL A 200 13.12 -5.95 1.81
N TYR A 201 12.49 -7.13 1.88
CA TYR A 201 12.05 -7.71 3.15
C TYR A 201 13.22 -7.92 4.11
N PHE A 202 14.31 -8.50 3.65
CA PHE A 202 15.51 -8.73 4.45
C PHE A 202 16.09 -7.41 4.96
N CYS A 203 16.23 -6.41 4.10
CA CYS A 203 16.75 -5.09 4.48
C CYS A 203 15.85 -4.41 5.52
N MET A 204 14.52 -4.46 5.32
CA MET A 204 13.57 -3.78 6.21
C MET A 204 13.40 -4.46 7.56
N THR A 205 13.44 -5.80 7.61
CA THR A 205 13.13 -6.56 8.83
C THR A 205 14.38 -6.95 9.61
N TRP A 206 15.41 -7.46 8.92
CA TRP A 206 16.60 -8.00 9.57
C TRP A 206 17.68 -6.94 9.79
N ILE A 207 17.95 -6.10 8.79
CA ILE A 207 18.99 -5.07 8.90
C ILE A 207 18.43 -3.84 9.59
N GLY A 208 17.21 -3.44 9.23
CA GLY A 208 16.57 -2.24 9.76
C GLY A 208 16.35 -2.23 11.27
N ASN A 209 16.13 -3.41 11.87
CA ASN A 209 15.78 -3.57 13.29
C ASN A 209 16.90 -4.17 14.16
N SER A 210 18.07 -4.50 13.61
CA SER A 210 19.12 -5.18 14.37
C SER A 210 20.29 -4.27 14.75
N ASP A 211 20.94 -4.57 15.87
CA ASP A 211 22.22 -3.95 16.30
C ASP A 211 23.36 -4.20 15.31
N LYS A 212 23.15 -5.09 14.32
CA LYS A 212 24.06 -5.32 13.19
C LYS A 212 24.23 -4.11 12.28
N ARG A 213 23.43 -3.05 12.46
CA ARG A 213 23.69 -1.74 11.84
C ARG A 213 25.10 -1.24 12.10
N ALA A 214 25.69 -1.57 13.23
CA ALA A 214 27.06 -1.21 13.54
C ALA A 214 28.07 -1.77 12.54
N LEU A 215 27.83 -2.98 12.00
CA LEU A 215 28.74 -3.64 11.04
C LEU A 215 28.74 -2.96 9.66
N ILE A 216 27.62 -2.36 9.28
CA ILE A 216 27.49 -1.64 8.01
C ILE A 216 27.34 -0.13 8.20
N ALA A 217 27.46 0.34 9.46
CA ALA A 217 27.22 1.74 9.84
C ALA A 217 28.03 2.72 8.98
N LYS A 218 29.31 2.41 8.73
CA LYS A 218 30.15 3.25 7.89
C LYS A 218 29.62 3.39 6.47
N SER A 219 29.24 2.26 5.85
CA SER A 219 28.68 2.29 4.49
C SER A 219 27.31 2.95 4.43
N ILE A 220 26.50 2.82 5.48
CA ILE A 220 25.22 3.52 5.63
C ILE A 220 25.46 5.02 5.81
N THR A 221 26.44 5.41 6.64
CA THR A 221 26.80 6.82 6.86
C THR A 221 27.32 7.45 5.58
N ASP A 222 28.21 6.77 4.86
CA ASP A 222 28.72 7.26 3.58
C ASP A 222 27.61 7.41 2.51
N ALA A 223 26.62 6.52 2.53
CA ALA A 223 25.45 6.61 1.66
C ALA A 223 24.48 7.71 2.10
N SER A 224 24.26 7.88 3.40
CA SER A 224 23.33 8.89 3.96
C SER A 224 23.82 10.32 3.72
N LEU A 225 25.13 10.54 3.65
CA LEU A 225 25.71 11.85 3.28
C LEU A 225 25.33 12.29 1.87
N ARG A 226 24.95 11.36 0.98
CA ARG A 226 24.48 11.65 -0.38
C ARG A 226 22.96 11.82 -0.48
N ILE A 227 22.23 11.29 0.48
CA ILE A 227 20.76 11.31 0.53
C ILE A 227 20.40 12.33 1.59
N HIS A 228 20.24 13.60 1.19
CA HIS A 228 19.88 14.67 2.10
C HIS A 228 18.60 14.31 2.89
N GLU A 229 18.75 14.17 4.21
CA GLU A 229 17.74 14.38 5.24
C GLU A 229 16.36 13.74 5.04
N LEU A 230 16.29 12.40 4.99
CA LEU A 230 15.06 11.66 5.25
C LEU A 230 15.18 10.98 6.62
N PRO A 231 14.92 11.67 7.75
CA PRO A 231 15.23 11.18 9.09
C PRO A 231 14.49 9.90 9.47
N ASP A 232 13.33 9.63 8.87
CA ASP A 232 12.49 8.48 9.22
C ASP A 232 12.55 7.30 8.23
N PHE A 233 13.28 7.42 7.12
CA PHE A 233 13.32 6.38 6.10
C PHE A 233 14.75 5.94 5.75
N HIS A 234 15.39 5.26 6.70
CA HIS A 234 16.78 4.79 6.58
C HIS A 234 17.01 3.70 5.52
N PHE A 235 15.94 3.16 4.93
CA PHE A 235 16.03 2.03 4.02
C PHE A 235 16.78 2.31 2.72
N TYR A 236 16.75 3.56 2.23
CA TYR A 236 17.56 3.97 1.09
C TYR A 236 19.07 3.89 1.40
N ALA A 237 19.48 4.38 2.57
CA ALA A 237 20.88 4.32 2.99
C ALA A 237 21.34 2.88 3.21
N ILE A 238 20.49 2.01 3.72
CA ILE A 238 20.76 0.58 3.88
C ILE A 238 20.94 -0.09 2.51
N ALA A 239 20.03 0.15 1.56
CA ALA A 239 20.10 -0.43 0.23
C ALA A 239 21.38 0.03 -0.51
N GLU A 240 21.71 1.30 -0.46
CA GLU A 240 22.93 1.85 -1.08
C GLU A 240 24.19 1.32 -0.37
N GLY A 241 24.18 1.22 0.96
CA GLY A 241 25.28 0.62 1.72
C GLY A 241 25.54 -0.83 1.33
N ILE A 242 24.50 -1.64 1.14
CA ILE A 242 24.61 -3.02 0.65
C ILE A 242 25.15 -3.04 -0.78
N ARG A 243 24.65 -2.18 -1.66
CA ARG A 243 25.14 -2.06 -3.04
C ARG A 243 26.63 -1.77 -3.08
N ILE A 244 27.10 -0.85 -2.26
CA ILE A 244 28.54 -0.50 -2.15
C ILE A 244 29.36 -1.70 -1.66
N LEU A 245 28.86 -2.44 -0.65
CA LEU A 245 29.54 -3.64 -0.14
C LEU A 245 29.63 -4.71 -1.23
N LEU A 246 28.53 -5.01 -1.90
CA LEU A 246 28.50 -6.02 -2.98
C LEU A 246 29.38 -5.62 -4.16
N SER A 247 29.46 -4.35 -4.51
CA SER A 247 30.34 -3.87 -5.59
C SER A 247 31.84 -4.03 -5.27
N ARG A 248 32.19 -4.05 -3.97
CA ARG A 248 33.58 -4.26 -3.50
C ARG A 248 33.97 -5.74 -3.39
N CYS A 249 32.97 -6.64 -3.27
CA CYS A 249 33.20 -8.07 -3.15
C CYS A 249 33.66 -8.77 -4.45
N GLY A 250 33.89 -8.01 -5.53
CA GLY A 250 34.36 -8.55 -6.81
C GLY A 250 33.24 -9.14 -7.67
N ARG A 251 33.45 -9.22 -8.96
CA ARG A 251 32.54 -9.89 -9.91
C ARG A 251 32.43 -11.35 -9.53
N TRP A 252 31.24 -11.78 -9.16
CA TRP A 252 30.92 -13.21 -9.08
C TRP A 252 30.91 -13.75 -10.52
N SER A 253 32.10 -14.19 -10.97
CA SER A 253 32.27 -14.93 -12.22
C SER A 253 32.02 -16.39 -11.94
N GLY A 254 30.79 -16.87 -12.08
CA GLY A 254 30.58 -18.29 -11.80
C GLY A 254 29.15 -18.78 -12.01
N PHE A 255 28.52 -18.43 -13.11
CA PHE A 255 27.47 -19.29 -13.69
C PHE A 255 27.84 -19.57 -15.14
N GLY A 256 28.16 -20.83 -15.42
CA GLY A 256 28.40 -21.34 -16.75
C GLY A 256 27.18 -21.17 -17.64
N LYS A 257 27.41 -21.04 -18.93
CA LYS A 257 26.42 -20.72 -19.95
C LYS A 257 25.48 -21.89 -20.34
N ASP A 258 25.54 -23.06 -19.70
CA ASP A 258 25.09 -24.31 -20.30
C ASP A 258 23.88 -25.02 -19.70
N ASP A 259 23.14 -24.39 -18.75
CA ASP A 259 21.92 -25.02 -18.18
C ASP A 259 20.73 -24.04 -18.09
N ILE A 260 20.24 -23.58 -19.23
CA ILE A 260 19.24 -22.49 -19.27
C ILE A 260 17.78 -22.99 -19.30
N ASP A 261 17.52 -24.27 -19.48
CA ASP A 261 16.14 -24.76 -19.71
C ASP A 261 15.41 -25.33 -18.50
N ASP A 262 16.07 -25.50 -17.36
CA ASP A 262 15.48 -26.07 -16.13
C ASP A 262 15.53 -25.12 -14.90
N GLU A 263 15.47 -23.81 -15.11
CA GLU A 263 15.45 -22.87 -13.99
C GLU A 263 14.13 -22.97 -13.21
N PRO A 264 14.19 -23.19 -11.88
CA PRO A 264 12.98 -23.28 -11.05
C PRO A 264 12.22 -21.95 -11.04
N ASP A 265 10.90 -22.01 -11.14
CA ASP A 265 10.04 -20.87 -10.90
C ASP A 265 9.99 -20.59 -9.38
N LEU A 266 10.71 -19.56 -8.93
CA LEU A 266 10.80 -19.19 -7.52
C LEU A 266 9.44 -18.88 -6.88
N PHE A 267 8.43 -18.52 -7.67
CA PHE A 267 7.10 -18.26 -7.14
C PHE A 267 6.36 -19.52 -6.69
N LYS A 268 6.75 -20.71 -7.17
CA LYS A 268 6.20 -21.97 -6.66
C LYS A 268 6.54 -22.24 -5.19
N PHE A 269 7.59 -21.59 -4.66
CA PHE A 269 7.93 -21.68 -3.25
C PHE A 269 7.12 -20.73 -2.37
N PHE A 270 6.46 -19.74 -2.96
CA PHE A 270 5.62 -18.75 -2.27
C PHE A 270 4.13 -19.04 -2.43
N ASP A 271 3.73 -19.83 -3.39
CA ASP A 271 2.42 -20.45 -3.46
C ASP A 271 2.40 -21.59 -2.42
N CYS A 272 2.24 -21.23 -1.16
CA CYS A 272 1.93 -22.19 -0.11
C CYS A 272 0.55 -22.77 -0.40
N GLY A 273 0.57 -23.98 -0.80
CA GLY A 273 -0.41 -24.87 -1.34
C GLY A 273 -1.84 -24.79 -0.86
N ASP A 274 -2.66 -25.38 -1.68
CA ASP A 274 -4.06 -25.74 -1.49
C ASP A 274 -4.40 -26.29 -0.10
#